data_de3de10c222f794ea0c974372c869bc4
#
_entry.id   de3de10c222f794ea0c974372c869bc4
#
_cell.length_a   1.000
_cell.length_b   1.000
_cell.length_c   1.000
_cell.angle_alpha   90.00
_cell.angle_beta   90.00
_cell.angle_gamma   90.00
#
_symmetry.space_group_name_H-M   'P 1'
#
loop_
_entity.id
_entity.type
_entity.pdbx_description
1 polymer ?
#
loop_
_entity_poly.entity_id
_entity_poly.type
_entity_poly.pdbx_seq_one_letter_code
_entity_poly.pdbx_strand_id
1 'polypeptide(L)'
;MDVTPNSSQHQIKNGDILLTYIGMLHMNGIVPSKLPNGYVPVDIDVTPFDNSKTRKEGVSRTYKGYNGYAPIMAYIGTEGYLVNAQLREGKQHCQCGTPAFLRETIALCRQITDEPLLIRLDTGNDSAENIGILLESGCYFIIKRNLRRESKDGWFEMAKANSQNITIPREGKTVYTGSDWKPVTYTTEDGVEKNVTIRTGCEIIERTIDKYGQFLLPSDIEANTWWTNTGMTDAEVIQNYHAHGECEQFHSEIKTDMDVERLPSGKFETNELVLELTMIDYNILRMIGQETIGGRGPKPRHKVHRRRLRTVIGNLIMLASHITTHARQVVMGLGRSNVWRHAFASKIVSLYGHTHV
;
A
#
# COMPACT_ATOMS: atom_id res chain seq x y z
N MET A 1 -15.69 27.42 39.84
CA MET A 1 -14.28 27.36 39.47
C MET A 1 -14.22 27.47 37.96
N ASP A 2 -13.97 28.70 37.49
CA ASP A 2 -13.83 28.95 36.04
C ASP A 2 -12.49 28.41 35.56
N VAL A 3 -12.55 27.38 34.76
CA VAL A 3 -11.36 26.89 34.01
C VAL A 3 -11.31 27.69 32.72
N THR A 4 -10.58 28.80 32.75
CA THR A 4 -10.16 29.45 31.50
C THR A 4 -9.23 28.52 30.73
N PRO A 5 -9.49 28.20 29.45
CA PRO A 5 -8.56 27.42 28.66
C PRO A 5 -7.31 28.25 28.45
N ASN A 6 -6.20 27.77 28.99
CA ASN A 6 -4.88 28.34 28.70
C ASN A 6 -4.57 28.06 27.21
N SER A 7 -4.69 29.09 26.38
CA SER A 7 -4.47 29.03 24.93
C SER A 7 -2.98 28.97 24.60
N SER A 8 -2.29 27.95 25.03
CA SER A 8 -1.12 27.47 24.30
C SER A 8 -1.63 26.64 23.14
N GLN A 9 -1.83 27.26 22.00
CA GLN A 9 -2.02 26.54 20.73
C GLN A 9 -0.75 25.70 20.49
N HIS A 10 -0.76 24.47 20.96
CA HIS A 10 0.15 23.46 20.46
C HIS A 10 -0.34 23.17 19.04
N GLN A 11 0.31 23.78 18.05
CA GLN A 11 0.19 23.33 16.68
C GLN A 11 0.77 21.93 16.63
N ILE A 12 -0.09 20.94 16.52
CA ILE A 12 0.32 19.57 16.18
C ILE A 12 0.92 19.66 14.78
N LYS A 13 2.23 19.47 14.68
CA LYS A 13 2.91 19.40 13.39
C LYS A 13 2.65 18.00 12.81
N ASN A 14 2.51 17.91 11.50
CA ASN A 14 2.25 16.65 10.78
C ASN A 14 3.20 15.52 11.24
N GLY A 15 4.48 15.78 11.48
CA GLY A 15 5.42 14.79 12.01
C GLY A 15 5.10 14.25 13.40
N ASP A 16 4.39 14.97 14.25
CA ASP A 16 4.06 14.53 15.62
C ASP A 16 2.99 13.42 15.63
N ILE A 17 2.03 13.49 14.69
CA ILE A 17 1.00 12.45 14.51
C ILE A 17 1.64 11.18 13.99
N LEU A 18 2.53 11.28 13.04
CA LEU A 18 3.23 10.16 12.43
C LEU A 18 4.11 9.40 13.45
N LEU A 19 4.84 10.14 14.31
CA LEU A 19 5.63 9.55 15.39
C LEU A 19 4.76 8.85 16.44
N THR A 20 3.65 9.47 16.84
CA THR A 20 2.68 8.88 17.77
C THR A 20 2.09 7.59 17.19
N TYR A 21 1.82 7.58 15.91
CA TYR A 21 1.27 6.47 15.18
C TYR A 21 2.24 5.27 15.07
N ILE A 22 3.50 5.49 14.72
CA ILE A 22 4.54 4.45 14.69
C ILE A 22 4.77 3.87 16.09
N GLY A 23 4.80 4.73 17.10
CA GLY A 23 4.84 4.31 18.50
C GLY A 23 3.67 3.38 18.86
N MET A 24 2.47 3.66 18.37
CA MET A 24 1.30 2.81 18.58
C MET A 24 1.47 1.42 17.96
N LEU A 25 1.97 1.30 16.73
CA LEU A 25 2.24 0.01 16.09
C LEU A 25 3.29 -0.78 16.89
N HIS A 26 4.37 -0.13 17.26
CA HIS A 26 5.45 -0.74 18.04
C HIS A 26 4.97 -1.21 19.42
N MET A 27 4.24 -0.38 20.17
CA MET A 27 3.70 -0.70 21.49
C MET A 27 2.69 -1.85 21.48
N ASN A 28 1.96 -2.03 20.37
CA ASN A 28 1.05 -3.16 20.20
C ASN A 28 1.73 -4.42 19.68
N GLY A 29 3.07 -4.43 19.56
CA GLY A 29 3.84 -5.59 19.14
C GLY A 29 3.51 -6.04 17.72
N ILE A 30 3.15 -5.10 16.84
CA ILE A 30 2.85 -5.42 15.45
C ILE A 30 4.14 -5.88 14.76
N VAL A 31 4.11 -7.12 14.29
CA VAL A 31 5.16 -7.71 13.46
C VAL A 31 4.58 -7.90 12.07
N PRO A 32 4.99 -7.09 11.07
CA PRO A 32 4.50 -7.23 9.70
C PRO A 32 4.86 -8.60 9.14
N SER A 33 3.88 -9.28 8.52
CA SER A 33 4.12 -10.61 7.95
C SER A 33 5.02 -10.54 6.73
N LYS A 34 5.88 -11.54 6.63
CA LYS A 34 6.80 -11.72 5.50
C LYS A 34 6.14 -12.45 4.33
N LEU A 35 6.67 -12.22 3.16
CA LEU A 35 6.46 -13.06 2.00
C LEU A 35 7.13 -14.43 2.21
N PRO A 36 6.73 -15.48 1.46
CA PRO A 36 7.35 -16.81 1.57
C PRO A 36 8.88 -16.82 1.39
N ASN A 37 9.42 -15.86 0.65
CA ASN A 37 10.85 -15.68 0.40
C ASN A 37 11.58 -14.88 1.50
N GLY A 38 10.92 -14.56 2.61
CA GLY A 38 11.52 -13.95 3.79
C GLY A 38 11.53 -12.41 3.82
N TYR A 39 11.14 -11.73 2.76
CA TYR A 39 11.06 -10.27 2.71
C TYR A 39 9.77 -9.74 3.34
N VAL A 40 9.84 -8.60 4.00
CA VAL A 40 8.67 -7.80 4.38
C VAL A 40 8.33 -6.87 3.22
N PRO A 41 7.17 -7.03 2.56
CA PRO A 41 6.78 -6.15 1.46
C PRO A 41 6.43 -4.76 1.97
N VAL A 42 6.84 -3.74 1.20
CA VAL A 42 6.40 -2.35 1.38
C VAL A 42 5.89 -1.87 0.03
N ASP A 43 4.58 -1.65 -0.04
CA ASP A 43 3.90 -1.20 -1.25
C ASP A 43 3.69 0.31 -1.21
N ILE A 44 4.18 1.00 -2.23
CA ILE A 44 4.04 2.45 -2.34
C ILE A 44 3.36 2.78 -3.67
N ASP A 45 2.23 3.48 -3.59
CA ASP A 45 1.46 3.85 -4.78
C ASP A 45 0.68 5.14 -4.59
N VAL A 46 0.35 5.80 -5.71
CA VAL A 46 -0.46 7.02 -5.78
C VAL A 46 -1.89 6.66 -6.17
N THR A 47 -2.85 7.00 -5.31
CA THR A 47 -4.25 6.73 -5.59
C THR A 47 -5.08 8.01 -5.65
N PRO A 48 -5.61 8.41 -6.83
CA PRO A 48 -6.43 9.62 -6.93
C PRO A 48 -7.74 9.50 -6.15
N PHE A 49 -8.10 10.58 -5.46
CA PHE A 49 -9.36 10.79 -4.75
C PHE A 49 -10.26 11.69 -5.59
N ASP A 50 -11.44 11.23 -6.00
CA ASP A 50 -12.37 12.01 -6.80
C ASP A 50 -13.06 13.10 -5.98
N ASN A 51 -12.72 14.35 -6.28
CA ASN A 51 -13.31 15.55 -5.73
C ASN A 51 -13.84 16.49 -6.84
N SER A 52 -14.25 15.94 -7.98
CA SER A 52 -14.64 16.67 -9.19
C SER A 52 -15.75 17.68 -8.98
N LYS A 53 -16.61 17.46 -7.98
CA LYS A 53 -17.77 18.34 -7.68
C LYS A 53 -17.44 19.43 -6.67
N THR A 54 -16.16 19.65 -6.36
CA THR A 54 -15.73 20.59 -5.33
C THR A 54 -14.72 21.60 -5.87
N ARG A 55 -14.58 22.75 -5.15
CA ARG A 55 -13.58 23.78 -5.43
C ARG A 55 -12.60 23.92 -4.26
N LYS A 56 -12.22 22.78 -3.67
CA LYS A 56 -11.28 22.75 -2.55
C LYS A 56 -9.87 23.11 -3.03
N GLU A 57 -9.07 23.67 -2.13
CA GLU A 57 -7.67 23.96 -2.34
C GLU A 57 -6.89 22.68 -2.69
N GLY A 58 -6.01 22.73 -3.72
CA GLY A 58 -5.25 21.60 -4.22
C GLY A 58 -6.00 20.63 -5.13
N VAL A 59 -7.35 20.75 -5.27
CA VAL A 59 -8.10 19.95 -6.22
C VAL A 59 -7.77 20.38 -7.65
N SER A 60 -7.25 19.45 -8.44
CA SER A 60 -6.84 19.70 -9.83
C SER A 60 -6.92 18.41 -10.65
N ARG A 61 -6.63 18.48 -11.96
CA ARG A 61 -6.74 17.35 -12.88
C ARG A 61 -5.77 16.25 -12.52
N THR A 62 -6.27 15.06 -12.18
CA THR A 62 -5.48 13.87 -11.89
C THR A 62 -5.09 13.12 -13.17
N TYR A 63 -4.13 12.20 -13.08
CA TYR A 63 -3.74 11.34 -14.21
C TYR A 63 -4.87 10.41 -14.69
N LYS A 64 -5.88 10.13 -13.85
CA LYS A 64 -7.09 9.37 -14.24
C LYS A 64 -8.13 10.22 -14.98
N GLY A 65 -7.88 11.52 -15.18
CA GLY A 65 -8.69 12.37 -16.01
C GLY A 65 -9.89 13.03 -15.34
N TYR A 66 -10.00 12.99 -14.02
CA TYR A 66 -10.96 13.75 -13.22
C TYR A 66 -10.26 14.70 -12.24
N ASN A 67 -10.99 15.64 -11.66
CA ASN A 67 -10.44 16.57 -10.70
C ASN A 67 -10.48 15.97 -9.28
N GLY A 68 -9.36 16.08 -8.56
CA GLY A 68 -9.26 15.56 -7.21
C GLY A 68 -7.89 15.79 -6.58
N TYR A 69 -7.59 15.00 -5.58
CA TYR A 69 -6.26 14.88 -5.00
C TYR A 69 -5.57 13.61 -5.52
N ALA A 70 -4.27 13.51 -5.35
CA ALA A 70 -3.47 12.34 -5.73
C ALA A 70 -2.53 11.92 -4.58
N PRO A 71 -3.07 11.53 -3.40
CA PRO A 71 -2.23 11.13 -2.29
C PRO A 71 -1.35 9.93 -2.64
N ILE A 72 -0.12 9.94 -2.10
CA ILE A 72 0.78 8.78 -2.08
C ILE A 72 0.66 8.08 -0.73
N MET A 73 0.65 6.77 -0.75
CA MET A 73 0.50 5.94 0.45
C MET A 73 1.48 4.78 0.43
N ALA A 74 1.96 4.39 1.61
CA ALA A 74 2.87 3.28 1.81
C ALA A 74 2.31 2.27 2.81
N TYR A 75 2.28 1.00 2.42
CA TYR A 75 1.77 -0.09 3.24
C TYR A 75 2.87 -1.11 3.52
N ILE A 76 2.95 -1.62 4.76
CA ILE A 76 3.93 -2.63 5.18
C ILE A 76 3.26 -3.95 5.54
N GLY A 77 3.93 -5.05 5.20
CA GLY A 77 3.48 -6.42 5.48
C GLY A 77 2.37 -6.90 4.53
N THR A 78 2.11 -8.19 4.52
CA THR A 78 1.03 -8.78 3.70
C THR A 78 -0.36 -8.40 4.21
N GLU A 79 -0.47 -7.93 5.45
CA GLU A 79 -1.70 -7.38 6.04
C GLU A 79 -2.02 -6.00 5.50
N GLY A 80 -1.01 -5.26 5.02
CA GLY A 80 -1.14 -3.91 4.51
C GLY A 80 -1.41 -2.90 5.62
N TYR A 81 -0.55 -2.82 6.65
CA TYR A 81 -0.57 -1.71 7.60
C TYR A 81 -0.09 -0.44 6.92
N LEU A 82 -0.84 0.64 7.03
CA LEU A 82 -0.50 1.91 6.42
C LEU A 82 0.61 2.59 7.24
N VAL A 83 1.80 2.74 6.68
CA VAL A 83 2.99 3.23 7.40
C VAL A 83 3.30 4.68 7.12
N ASN A 84 2.92 5.18 5.94
CA ASN A 84 3.09 6.58 5.57
C ASN A 84 2.02 7.00 4.56
N ALA A 85 1.59 8.26 4.60
CA ALA A 85 0.70 8.86 3.63
C ALA A 85 0.97 10.36 3.51
N GLN A 86 0.86 10.89 2.30
CA GLN A 86 1.01 12.31 2.02
C GLN A 86 -0.09 12.75 1.07
N LEU A 87 -0.83 13.80 1.44
CA LEU A 87 -1.78 14.42 0.53
C LEU A 87 -1.02 15.18 -0.55
N ARG A 88 -1.47 15.04 -1.81
CA ARG A 88 -0.89 15.72 -2.97
C ARG A 88 -1.96 16.35 -3.83
N GLU A 89 -1.63 17.46 -4.49
CA GLU A 89 -2.51 18.04 -5.49
C GLU A 89 -2.77 17.07 -6.64
N GLY A 90 -3.97 17.11 -7.23
CA GLY A 90 -4.33 16.18 -8.30
C GLY A 90 -3.40 16.20 -9.52
N LYS A 91 -2.87 17.36 -9.88
CA LYS A 91 -1.94 17.57 -11.02
C LYS A 91 -0.50 17.19 -10.71
N GLN A 92 -0.16 16.93 -9.43
CA GLN A 92 1.22 16.65 -9.04
C GLN A 92 1.70 15.36 -9.69
N HIS A 93 2.85 15.45 -10.37
CA HIS A 93 3.47 14.27 -10.97
C HIS A 93 3.90 13.29 -9.87
N CYS A 94 3.68 11.99 -10.08
CA CYS A 94 3.95 10.96 -9.09
C CYS A 94 5.38 10.99 -8.53
N GLN A 95 6.39 11.30 -9.35
CA GLN A 95 7.79 11.41 -8.92
C GLN A 95 8.08 12.65 -8.06
N CYS A 96 7.26 13.71 -8.16
CA CYS A 96 7.48 14.93 -7.39
C CYS A 96 7.26 14.69 -5.89
N GLY A 97 8.32 14.89 -5.07
CA GLY A 97 8.32 14.63 -3.63
C GLY A 97 8.45 13.14 -3.24
N THR A 98 8.44 12.21 -4.20
CA THR A 98 8.58 10.78 -3.90
C THR A 98 9.95 10.41 -3.32
N PRO A 99 11.09 11.00 -3.72
CA PRO A 99 12.36 10.72 -3.05
C PRO A 99 12.34 10.98 -1.54
N ALA A 100 11.80 12.12 -1.11
CA ALA A 100 11.68 12.47 0.31
C ALA A 100 10.70 11.52 1.02
N PHE A 101 9.54 11.27 0.44
CA PHE A 101 8.55 10.33 0.97
C PHE A 101 9.12 8.91 1.12
N LEU A 102 9.94 8.46 0.16
CA LEU A 102 10.57 7.14 0.19
C LEU A 102 11.57 7.01 1.35
N ARG A 103 12.43 8.02 1.56
CA ARG A 103 13.37 8.05 2.70
C ARG A 103 12.63 8.00 4.03
N GLU A 104 11.62 8.83 4.19
CA GLU A 104 10.79 8.86 5.39
C GLU A 104 10.10 7.51 5.61
N THR A 105 9.48 6.93 4.57
CA THR A 105 8.83 5.63 4.65
C THR A 105 9.79 4.53 5.11
N ILE A 106 11.01 4.50 4.56
CA ILE A 106 12.03 3.52 4.97
C ILE A 106 12.40 3.71 6.44
N ALA A 107 12.62 4.96 6.88
CA ALA A 107 12.95 5.27 8.26
C ALA A 107 11.83 4.85 9.23
N LEU A 108 10.56 5.02 8.85
CA LEU A 108 9.40 4.58 9.61
C LEU A 108 9.30 3.05 9.67
N CYS A 109 9.50 2.36 8.54
CA CYS A 109 9.51 0.91 8.49
C CYS A 109 10.60 0.32 9.39
N ARG A 110 11.78 0.95 9.46
CA ARG A 110 12.89 0.52 10.31
C ARG A 110 12.63 0.70 11.81
N GLN A 111 11.69 1.55 12.20
CA GLN A 111 11.21 1.62 13.60
C GLN A 111 10.29 0.44 13.95
N ILE A 112 9.71 -0.23 12.96
CA ILE A 112 8.78 -1.34 13.16
C ILE A 112 9.50 -2.68 13.05
N THR A 113 10.49 -2.82 12.14
CA THR A 113 11.16 -4.10 11.87
C THR A 113 12.57 -3.93 11.32
N ASP A 114 13.47 -4.82 11.76
CA ASP A 114 14.83 -4.96 11.21
C ASP A 114 14.91 -5.95 10.05
N GLU A 115 13.80 -6.58 9.69
CA GLU A 115 13.73 -7.57 8.63
C GLU A 115 14.00 -6.98 7.24
N PRO A 116 14.46 -7.80 6.28
CA PRO A 116 14.70 -7.34 4.92
C PRO A 116 13.44 -6.75 4.27
N LEU A 117 13.47 -5.45 3.95
CA LEU A 117 12.36 -4.77 3.27
C LEU A 117 12.42 -4.99 1.76
N LEU A 118 11.28 -5.29 1.13
CA LEU A 118 11.08 -5.33 -0.30
C LEU A 118 10.15 -4.18 -0.72
N ILE A 119 10.72 -3.11 -1.24
CA ILE A 119 9.97 -1.95 -1.72
C ILE A 119 9.45 -2.23 -3.13
N ARG A 120 8.12 -2.10 -3.34
CA ARG A 120 7.49 -2.28 -4.65
C ARG A 120 6.91 -0.96 -5.12
N LEU A 121 7.28 -0.55 -6.33
CA LEU A 121 6.90 0.72 -6.93
C LEU A 121 6.37 0.51 -8.35
N ASP A 122 5.41 1.36 -8.73
CA ASP A 122 4.87 1.39 -10.09
C ASP A 122 5.78 2.15 -11.08
N THR A 123 5.39 2.14 -12.35
CA THR A 123 6.10 2.80 -13.47
C THR A 123 6.28 4.31 -13.25
N GLY A 124 5.36 4.95 -12.53
CA GLY A 124 5.42 6.37 -12.25
C GLY A 124 6.61 6.79 -11.38
N ASN A 125 7.16 5.84 -10.65
CA ASN A 125 8.28 6.02 -9.71
C ASN A 125 9.62 5.47 -10.26
N ASP A 126 9.68 5.10 -11.54
CA ASP A 126 10.91 4.66 -12.22
C ASP A 126 11.87 5.84 -12.41
N SER A 127 12.79 6.02 -11.45
CA SER A 127 13.86 7.03 -11.53
C SER A 127 15.16 6.52 -10.92
N ALA A 128 16.28 7.02 -11.46
CA ALA A 128 17.62 6.71 -10.94
C ALA A 128 17.77 7.19 -9.49
N GLU A 129 17.14 8.30 -9.11
CA GLU A 129 17.15 8.83 -7.75
C GLU A 129 16.48 7.86 -6.77
N ASN A 130 15.29 7.34 -7.08
CA ASN A 130 14.62 6.35 -6.23
C ASN A 130 15.43 5.07 -6.09
N ILE A 131 16.03 4.58 -7.18
CA ILE A 131 16.92 3.43 -7.17
C ILE A 131 18.13 3.69 -6.26
N GLY A 132 18.74 4.87 -6.35
CA GLY A 132 19.86 5.28 -5.52
C GLY A 132 19.49 5.26 -4.03
N ILE A 133 18.36 5.86 -3.65
CA ILE A 133 17.86 5.86 -2.28
C ILE A 133 17.70 4.44 -1.73
N LEU A 134 17.11 3.54 -2.51
CA LEU A 134 16.88 2.16 -2.10
C LEU A 134 18.18 1.37 -1.92
N LEU A 135 19.17 1.59 -2.80
CA LEU A 135 20.49 0.98 -2.68
C LEU A 135 21.25 1.49 -1.45
N GLU A 136 21.28 2.82 -1.25
CA GLU A 136 21.97 3.42 -0.10
C GLU A 136 21.32 3.04 1.24
N SER A 137 20.00 2.82 1.25
CA SER A 137 19.26 2.39 2.45
C SER A 137 19.32 0.87 2.70
N GLY A 138 20.02 0.10 1.87
CA GLY A 138 20.10 -1.35 1.98
C GLY A 138 18.75 -2.06 1.80
N CYS A 139 17.82 -1.45 1.05
CA CYS A 139 16.52 -2.04 0.75
C CYS A 139 16.56 -2.88 -0.52
N TYR A 140 15.77 -3.95 -0.53
CA TYR A 140 15.46 -4.67 -1.75
C TYR A 140 14.30 -4.01 -2.46
N PHE A 141 14.25 -4.14 -3.79
CA PHE A 141 13.17 -3.50 -4.55
C PHE A 141 12.76 -4.28 -5.81
N ILE A 142 11.53 -4.02 -6.23
CA ILE A 142 10.99 -4.33 -7.55
C ILE A 142 10.27 -3.07 -8.03
N ILE A 143 10.81 -2.41 -9.05
CA ILE A 143 10.24 -1.19 -9.64
C ILE A 143 9.84 -1.48 -11.08
N LYS A 144 8.56 -1.32 -11.43
CA LYS A 144 8.14 -1.44 -12.83
C LYS A 144 8.78 -0.34 -13.65
N ARG A 145 9.47 -0.73 -14.75
CA ARG A 145 10.16 0.22 -15.60
C ARG A 145 9.21 0.91 -16.56
N ASN A 146 9.52 2.14 -16.85
CA ASN A 146 9.02 2.85 -18.01
C ASN A 146 10.02 2.66 -19.16
N LEU A 147 9.62 2.00 -20.23
CA LEU A 147 10.51 1.73 -21.36
C LEU A 147 10.99 3.01 -22.06
N ARG A 148 10.26 4.13 -21.89
CA ARG A 148 10.62 5.44 -22.50
C ARG A 148 10.87 5.30 -24.00
N ARG A 149 12.17 5.32 -24.40
CA ARG A 149 12.62 5.22 -25.79
C ARG A 149 13.06 3.81 -26.19
N GLU A 150 13.02 2.85 -25.26
CA GLU A 150 13.39 1.46 -25.57
C GLU A 150 12.28 0.82 -26.43
N SER A 151 12.69 0.13 -27.50
CA SER A 151 11.78 -0.54 -28.41
C SER A 151 11.22 -1.83 -27.79
N LYS A 152 9.90 -2.04 -27.89
CA LYS A 152 9.27 -3.32 -27.52
C LYS A 152 9.80 -4.47 -28.40
N ASP A 153 10.04 -4.20 -29.67
CA ASP A 153 10.58 -5.19 -30.59
C ASP A 153 12.01 -5.59 -30.22
N GLY A 154 12.83 -4.61 -29.78
CA GLY A 154 14.18 -4.90 -29.26
C GLY A 154 14.14 -5.81 -28.03
N TRP A 155 13.20 -5.59 -27.10
CA TRP A 155 12.98 -6.47 -25.97
C TRP A 155 12.49 -7.85 -26.38
N PHE A 156 11.64 -7.91 -27.41
CA PHE A 156 11.12 -9.17 -27.95
C PHE A 156 12.21 -10.01 -28.59
N GLU A 157 13.06 -9.41 -29.44
CA GLU A 157 14.19 -10.13 -30.08
C GLU A 157 15.19 -10.60 -29.00
N MET A 158 15.50 -9.78 -28.02
CA MET A 158 16.36 -10.17 -26.90
C MET A 158 15.74 -11.34 -26.12
N ALA A 159 14.45 -11.29 -25.83
CA ALA A 159 13.75 -12.36 -25.13
C ALA A 159 13.74 -13.66 -25.93
N LYS A 160 13.50 -13.62 -27.24
CA LYS A 160 13.59 -14.81 -28.11
C LYS A 160 14.96 -15.46 -28.09
N ALA A 161 16.02 -14.63 -28.10
CA ALA A 161 17.40 -15.12 -28.12
C ALA A 161 17.86 -15.70 -26.77
N ASN A 162 17.40 -15.14 -25.65
CA ASN A 162 18.00 -15.36 -24.32
C ASN A 162 17.03 -15.89 -23.27
N SER A 163 15.71 -16.02 -23.54
CA SER A 163 14.77 -16.51 -22.53
C SER A 163 15.01 -17.96 -22.18
N GLN A 164 15.19 -18.20 -20.89
CA GLN A 164 15.32 -19.55 -20.33
C GLN A 164 13.95 -20.19 -20.08
N ASN A 165 12.88 -19.39 -19.95
CA ASN A 165 11.54 -19.84 -19.66
C ASN A 165 10.55 -19.28 -20.69
N ILE A 166 9.99 -20.18 -21.50
CA ILE A 166 8.95 -19.87 -22.47
C ILE A 166 7.69 -20.66 -22.10
N THR A 167 6.57 -19.96 -21.98
CA THR A 167 5.28 -20.58 -21.70
C THR A 167 4.26 -20.21 -22.75
N ILE A 168 3.32 -21.14 -23.05
CA ILE A 168 2.22 -20.92 -24.00
C ILE A 168 0.90 -21.12 -23.20
N PRO A 169 0.40 -20.09 -22.50
CA PRO A 169 -0.79 -20.21 -21.67
C PRO A 169 -2.07 -20.56 -22.46
N ARG A 170 -2.13 -20.17 -23.71
CA ARG A 170 -3.19 -20.51 -24.67
C ARG A 170 -2.67 -20.40 -26.09
N GLU A 171 -3.41 -20.95 -27.05
CA GLU A 171 -3.12 -20.77 -28.47
C GLU A 171 -3.02 -19.27 -28.82
N GLY A 172 -2.02 -18.91 -29.60
CA GLY A 172 -1.75 -17.54 -30.02
C GLY A 172 -1.22 -16.60 -28.92
N LYS A 173 -0.82 -17.12 -27.74
CA LYS A 173 -0.14 -16.35 -26.71
C LYS A 173 1.12 -17.06 -26.23
N THR A 174 2.27 -16.45 -26.47
CA THR A 174 3.58 -16.91 -25.97
C THR A 174 4.11 -15.90 -24.97
N VAL A 175 4.63 -16.35 -23.83
CA VAL A 175 5.23 -15.53 -22.80
C VAL A 175 6.68 -15.94 -22.59
N TYR A 176 7.57 -14.99 -22.76
CA TYR A 176 9.02 -15.13 -22.56
C TYR A 176 9.39 -14.43 -21.25
N THR A 177 10.05 -15.13 -20.34
CA THR A 177 10.57 -14.55 -19.10
C THR A 177 12.08 -14.67 -19.04
N GLY A 178 12.73 -13.63 -18.58
CA GLY A 178 14.19 -13.57 -18.50
C GLY A 178 14.66 -12.30 -17.81
N SER A 179 15.95 -12.08 -17.84
CA SER A 179 16.56 -10.87 -17.30
C SER A 179 17.73 -10.37 -18.13
N ASP A 180 18.00 -9.10 -18.02
CA ASP A 180 19.12 -8.38 -18.58
C ASP A 180 19.76 -7.51 -17.49
N TRP A 181 20.95 -6.99 -17.73
CA TRP A 181 21.67 -6.12 -16.82
C TRP A 181 21.88 -4.75 -17.46
N LYS A 182 21.46 -3.69 -16.79
CA LYS A 182 21.54 -2.33 -17.33
C LYS A 182 22.26 -1.39 -16.37
N PRO A 183 23.09 -0.46 -16.91
CA PRO A 183 23.71 0.57 -16.09
C PRO A 183 22.67 1.59 -15.62
N VAL A 184 22.81 2.02 -14.37
CA VAL A 184 22.06 3.11 -13.76
C VAL A 184 23.04 4.05 -13.09
N THR A 185 22.96 5.33 -13.42
CA THR A 185 23.74 6.40 -12.78
C THR A 185 22.84 7.20 -11.89
N TYR A 186 23.21 7.34 -10.63
CA TYR A 186 22.48 8.14 -9.64
C TYR A 186 23.45 8.98 -8.80
N THR A 187 22.92 10.02 -8.17
CA THR A 187 23.69 10.89 -7.29
C THR A 187 23.29 10.62 -5.83
N THR A 188 24.25 10.38 -4.95
CA THR A 188 24.04 10.22 -3.51
C THR A 188 23.65 11.55 -2.86
N GLU A 189 23.19 11.53 -1.59
CA GLU A 189 22.88 12.75 -0.83
C GLU A 189 24.09 13.69 -0.69
N ASP A 190 25.29 13.11 -0.61
CA ASP A 190 26.56 13.86 -0.53
C ASP A 190 26.99 14.43 -1.89
N GLY A 191 26.18 14.30 -2.94
CA GLY A 191 26.46 14.80 -4.29
C GLY A 191 27.44 13.94 -5.10
N VAL A 192 27.78 12.74 -4.66
CA VAL A 192 28.66 11.82 -5.38
C VAL A 192 27.89 11.03 -6.44
N GLU A 193 28.35 11.10 -7.68
CA GLU A 193 27.78 10.29 -8.76
C GLU A 193 28.29 8.84 -8.67
N LYS A 194 27.35 7.88 -8.68
CA LYS A 194 27.61 6.44 -8.71
C LYS A 194 27.03 5.80 -9.95
N ASN A 195 27.78 4.90 -10.56
CA ASN A 195 27.33 4.08 -11.68
C ASN A 195 27.31 2.62 -11.24
N VAL A 196 26.14 1.99 -11.33
CA VAL A 196 25.92 0.61 -10.91
C VAL A 196 25.20 -0.16 -12.01
N THR A 197 25.42 -1.47 -12.07
CA THR A 197 24.69 -2.34 -12.99
C THR A 197 23.60 -3.06 -12.23
N ILE A 198 22.34 -2.93 -12.67
CA ILE A 198 21.16 -3.47 -12.00
C ILE A 198 20.46 -4.47 -12.91
N ARG A 199 20.02 -5.57 -12.31
CA ARG A 199 19.22 -6.58 -13.00
C ARG A 199 17.86 -6.01 -13.39
N THR A 200 17.49 -6.28 -14.65
CA THR A 200 16.19 -5.94 -15.21
C THR A 200 15.46 -7.23 -15.57
N GLY A 201 14.52 -7.66 -14.74
CA GLY A 201 13.61 -8.76 -15.08
C GLY A 201 12.68 -8.35 -16.22
N CYS A 202 12.29 -9.28 -17.09
CA CYS A 202 11.34 -9.02 -18.16
C CYS A 202 10.32 -10.14 -18.33
N GLU A 203 9.11 -9.74 -18.71
CA GLU A 203 8.03 -10.58 -19.21
C GLU A 203 7.59 -10.00 -20.55
N ILE A 204 7.87 -10.71 -21.62
CA ILE A 204 7.51 -10.30 -22.97
C ILE A 204 6.38 -11.21 -23.44
N ILE A 205 5.27 -10.62 -23.84
CA ILE A 205 4.09 -11.34 -24.28
C ILE A 205 3.88 -11.09 -25.76
N GLU A 206 3.93 -12.16 -26.54
CA GLU A 206 3.56 -12.16 -27.95
C GLU A 206 2.15 -12.69 -28.12
N ARG A 207 1.30 -11.94 -28.81
CA ARG A 207 -0.05 -12.38 -29.19
C ARG A 207 -0.16 -12.41 -30.71
N THR A 208 -0.38 -13.61 -31.26
CA THR A 208 -0.66 -13.83 -32.69
C THR A 208 -2.16 -13.99 -32.94
N ILE A 209 -2.96 -14.19 -31.89
CA ILE A 209 -4.40 -14.29 -31.93
C ILE A 209 -4.98 -13.37 -30.84
N ASP A 210 -5.95 -12.53 -31.22
CA ASP A 210 -6.64 -11.61 -30.29
C ASP A 210 -7.64 -12.34 -29.36
N LYS A 211 -8.34 -11.58 -28.55
CA LYS A 211 -9.37 -12.12 -27.62
C LYS A 211 -10.64 -12.62 -28.32
N TYR A 212 -10.82 -12.32 -29.61
CA TYR A 212 -11.95 -12.72 -30.43
C TYR A 212 -11.62 -13.91 -31.35
N GLY A 213 -10.38 -14.41 -31.34
CA GLY A 213 -9.91 -15.51 -32.17
C GLY A 213 -9.41 -15.09 -33.56
N GLN A 214 -9.18 -13.77 -33.79
CA GLN A 214 -8.66 -13.28 -35.06
C GLN A 214 -7.12 -13.31 -35.07
N PHE A 215 -6.54 -13.73 -36.18
CA PHE A 215 -5.08 -13.66 -36.37
C PHE A 215 -4.62 -12.21 -36.49
N LEU A 216 -3.58 -11.88 -35.74
CA LEU A 216 -2.93 -10.57 -35.76
C LEU A 216 -1.72 -10.59 -36.72
N LEU A 217 -1.70 -9.66 -37.66
CA LEU A 217 -0.59 -9.41 -38.57
C LEU A 217 -0.29 -7.90 -38.60
N PRO A 218 0.84 -7.46 -37.96
CA PRO A 218 1.83 -8.19 -37.18
C PRO A 218 1.31 -8.64 -35.80
N SER A 219 2.06 -9.51 -35.11
CA SER A 219 1.76 -9.91 -33.73
C SER A 219 1.81 -8.70 -32.80
N ASP A 220 0.92 -8.71 -31.77
CA ASP A 220 0.91 -7.71 -30.71
C ASP A 220 1.96 -8.06 -29.64
N ILE A 221 2.90 -7.14 -29.40
CA ILE A 221 3.98 -7.31 -28.43
C ILE A 221 3.73 -6.41 -27.22
N GLU A 222 3.68 -7.03 -26.06
CA GLU A 222 3.65 -6.36 -24.77
C GLU A 222 4.97 -6.64 -24.03
N ALA A 223 5.67 -5.59 -23.61
CA ALA A 223 6.93 -5.70 -22.88
C ALA A 223 6.76 -5.12 -21.48
N ASN A 224 6.83 -5.97 -20.47
CA ASN A 224 6.86 -5.60 -19.06
C ASN A 224 8.27 -5.83 -18.53
N THR A 225 8.85 -4.83 -17.86
CA THR A 225 10.21 -4.90 -17.33
C THR A 225 10.28 -4.31 -15.93
N TRP A 226 11.19 -4.82 -15.09
CA TRP A 226 11.31 -4.41 -13.69
C TRP A 226 12.78 -4.29 -13.28
N TRP A 227 13.14 -3.19 -12.65
CA TRP A 227 14.38 -3.09 -11.90
C TRP A 227 14.30 -3.94 -10.64
N THR A 228 15.35 -4.68 -10.33
CA THR A 228 15.45 -5.42 -9.08
C THR A 228 16.91 -5.66 -8.67
N ASN A 229 17.15 -5.61 -7.34
CA ASN A 229 18.41 -6.01 -6.73
C ASN A 229 18.27 -7.30 -5.90
N THR A 230 17.13 -7.99 -6.01
CA THR A 230 16.87 -9.23 -5.27
C THR A 230 17.59 -10.42 -5.87
N GLY A 231 17.85 -11.46 -5.06
CA GLY A 231 18.31 -12.77 -5.54
C GLY A 231 17.19 -13.70 -6.05
N MET A 232 15.96 -13.19 -6.19
CA MET A 232 14.81 -13.96 -6.69
C MET A 232 15.01 -14.38 -8.15
N THR A 233 14.38 -15.49 -8.52
CA THR A 233 14.24 -15.87 -9.93
C THR A 233 13.37 -14.86 -10.68
N ASP A 234 13.45 -14.84 -12.02
CA ASP A 234 12.64 -13.91 -12.82
C ASP A 234 11.13 -14.14 -12.61
N ALA A 235 10.71 -15.39 -12.49
CA ALA A 235 9.31 -15.75 -12.20
C ALA A 235 8.86 -15.22 -10.82
N GLU A 236 9.70 -15.31 -9.81
CA GLU A 236 9.41 -14.77 -8.47
C GLU A 236 9.34 -13.24 -8.48
N VAL A 237 10.22 -12.55 -9.20
CA VAL A 237 10.17 -11.08 -9.36
C VAL A 237 8.85 -10.67 -9.96
N ILE A 238 8.44 -11.31 -11.06
CA ILE A 238 7.18 -11.04 -11.75
C ILE A 238 6.00 -11.31 -10.83
N GLN A 239 5.96 -12.47 -10.17
CA GLN A 239 4.89 -12.85 -9.24
C GLN A 239 4.79 -11.87 -8.07
N ASN A 240 5.92 -11.49 -7.46
CA ASN A 240 5.93 -10.54 -6.36
C ASN A 240 5.51 -9.14 -6.79
N TYR A 241 5.84 -8.72 -8.02
CA TYR A 241 5.31 -7.47 -8.56
C TYR A 241 3.80 -7.53 -8.80
N HIS A 242 3.29 -8.62 -9.37
CA HIS A 242 1.83 -8.78 -9.56
C HIS A 242 1.07 -8.73 -8.22
N ALA A 243 1.67 -9.25 -7.15
CA ALA A 243 1.10 -9.15 -5.80
C ALA A 243 1.06 -7.70 -5.25
N HIS A 244 1.84 -6.76 -5.81
CA HIS A 244 1.69 -5.32 -5.53
C HIS A 244 0.28 -4.79 -5.86
N GLY A 245 -0.43 -5.42 -6.78
CA GLY A 245 -1.83 -5.10 -7.07
C GLY A 245 -2.80 -5.23 -5.88
N GLU A 246 -2.41 -5.90 -4.78
CA GLU A 246 -3.17 -5.89 -3.53
C GLU A 246 -3.27 -4.48 -2.91
N CYS A 247 -2.34 -3.59 -3.23
CA CYS A 247 -2.36 -2.19 -2.82
C CYS A 247 -3.66 -1.47 -3.25
N GLU A 248 -4.20 -1.82 -4.42
CA GLU A 248 -5.49 -1.28 -4.88
C GLU A 248 -6.65 -1.63 -3.93
N GLN A 249 -6.59 -2.80 -3.26
CA GLN A 249 -7.58 -3.17 -2.27
C GLN A 249 -7.44 -2.33 -1.00
N PHE A 250 -6.19 -2.04 -0.56
CA PHE A 250 -5.95 -1.16 0.58
C PHE A 250 -6.47 0.26 0.30
N HIS A 251 -6.20 0.78 -0.89
CA HIS A 251 -6.75 2.06 -1.34
C HIS A 251 -8.29 2.07 -1.36
N SER A 252 -8.89 0.97 -1.85
CA SER A 252 -10.36 0.84 -1.86
C SER A 252 -10.95 0.81 -0.44
N GLU A 253 -10.26 0.25 0.54
CA GLU A 253 -10.71 0.25 1.93
C GLU A 253 -10.72 1.69 2.51
N ILE A 254 -9.70 2.49 2.26
CA ILE A 254 -9.66 3.90 2.68
C ILE A 254 -10.74 4.71 1.96
N LYS A 255 -10.81 4.59 0.64
CA LYS A 255 -11.76 5.37 -0.17
C LYS A 255 -13.22 5.04 0.13
N THR A 256 -13.53 3.73 0.12
CA THR A 256 -14.90 3.24 0.07
C THR A 256 -15.39 2.74 1.44
N ASP A 257 -14.57 1.98 2.17
CA ASP A 257 -15.00 1.39 3.42
C ASP A 257 -14.97 2.41 4.57
N MET A 258 -14.01 3.36 4.53
CA MET A 258 -13.89 4.47 5.47
C MET A 258 -14.47 5.79 4.95
N ASP A 259 -14.91 5.86 3.67
CA ASP A 259 -15.49 7.04 3.01
C ASP A 259 -14.58 8.29 3.01
N VAL A 260 -13.25 8.09 2.93
CA VAL A 260 -12.26 9.18 3.00
C VAL A 260 -11.98 9.82 1.64
N GLU A 261 -12.43 9.24 0.53
CA GLU A 261 -12.20 9.79 -0.82
C GLU A 261 -12.63 11.26 -0.94
N ARG A 262 -13.70 11.64 -0.22
CA ARG A 262 -14.27 12.98 -0.23
C ARG A 262 -13.84 13.80 0.98
N LEU A 263 -12.55 14.04 1.13
CA LEU A 263 -11.99 14.83 2.23
C LEU A 263 -12.85 16.05 2.57
N PRO A 264 -13.13 16.36 3.85
CA PRO A 264 -14.25 17.23 4.24
C PRO A 264 -13.98 18.73 4.07
N SER A 265 -12.73 19.20 4.20
CA SER A 265 -12.39 20.62 4.25
C SER A 265 -12.22 21.27 2.89
N GLY A 266 -12.43 22.58 2.82
CA GLY A 266 -12.01 23.42 1.70
C GLY A 266 -10.51 23.73 1.68
N LYS A 267 -9.80 23.51 2.81
CA LYS A 267 -8.37 23.80 2.99
C LYS A 267 -7.51 22.56 2.80
N PHE A 268 -6.39 22.71 2.10
CA PHE A 268 -5.47 21.60 1.82
C PHE A 268 -4.86 21.03 3.10
N GLU A 269 -4.28 21.88 3.94
CA GLU A 269 -3.63 21.48 5.21
C GLU A 269 -4.59 20.75 6.16
N THR A 270 -5.86 21.17 6.22
CA THR A 270 -6.85 20.48 7.04
C THR A 270 -7.16 19.09 6.48
N ASN A 271 -7.21 18.94 5.17
CA ASN A 271 -7.43 17.65 4.53
C ASN A 271 -6.21 16.72 4.66
N GLU A 272 -5.01 17.27 4.69
CA GLU A 272 -3.77 16.53 5.00
C GLU A 272 -3.84 15.96 6.41
N LEU A 273 -4.19 16.78 7.41
CA LEU A 273 -4.40 16.33 8.79
C LEU A 273 -5.47 15.23 8.88
N VAL A 274 -6.60 15.37 8.14
CA VAL A 274 -7.64 14.32 8.10
C VAL A 274 -7.08 13.02 7.54
N LEU A 275 -6.24 13.09 6.50
CA LEU A 275 -5.60 11.89 5.93
C LEU A 275 -4.67 11.23 6.96
N GLU A 276 -3.90 11.99 7.71
CA GLU A 276 -3.02 11.46 8.77
C GLU A 276 -3.82 10.80 9.90
N LEU A 277 -4.91 11.41 10.35
CA LEU A 277 -5.82 10.79 11.34
C LEU A 277 -6.44 9.51 10.80
N THR A 278 -6.74 9.47 9.49
CA THR A 278 -7.24 8.27 8.82
C THR A 278 -6.25 7.11 8.89
N MET A 279 -4.93 7.38 8.88
CA MET A 279 -3.92 6.33 9.03
C MET A 279 -4.06 5.61 10.38
N ILE A 280 -4.29 6.36 11.46
CA ILE A 280 -4.49 5.80 12.80
C ILE A 280 -5.73 4.91 12.80
N ASP A 281 -6.86 5.43 12.35
CA ASP A 281 -8.14 4.71 12.33
C ASP A 281 -8.07 3.45 11.44
N TYR A 282 -7.44 3.57 10.26
CA TYR A 282 -7.22 2.45 9.35
C TYR A 282 -6.49 1.30 10.05
N ASN A 283 -5.40 1.62 10.75
CA ASN A 283 -4.60 0.57 11.39
C ASN A 283 -5.22 0.01 12.66
N ILE A 284 -5.95 0.81 13.44
CA ILE A 284 -6.77 0.27 14.54
C ILE A 284 -7.77 -0.76 13.99
N LEU A 285 -8.49 -0.43 12.92
CA LEU A 285 -9.43 -1.36 12.29
C LEU A 285 -8.70 -2.58 11.71
N ARG A 286 -7.51 -2.40 11.14
CA ARG A 286 -6.67 -3.50 10.64
C ARG A 286 -6.24 -4.43 11.76
N MET A 287 -5.74 -3.91 12.88
CA MET A 287 -5.36 -4.70 14.07
C MET A 287 -6.54 -5.50 14.61
N ILE A 288 -7.69 -4.84 14.81
CA ILE A 288 -8.92 -5.52 15.25
C ILE A 288 -9.29 -6.65 14.27
N GLY A 289 -9.19 -6.38 12.96
CA GLY A 289 -9.45 -7.39 11.93
C GLY A 289 -8.52 -8.60 12.03
N GLN A 290 -7.23 -8.39 12.19
CA GLN A 290 -6.21 -9.44 12.30
C GLN A 290 -6.43 -10.33 13.53
N GLU A 291 -6.70 -9.74 14.67
CA GLU A 291 -6.97 -10.50 15.90
C GLU A 291 -8.23 -11.39 15.79
N THR A 292 -9.22 -10.98 14.97
CA THR A 292 -10.42 -11.80 14.76
C THR A 292 -10.20 -12.98 13.81
N ILE A 293 -9.11 -13.04 13.06
CA ILE A 293 -8.75 -14.19 12.22
C ILE A 293 -8.21 -15.33 13.08
N GLY A 294 -7.31 -15.04 14.00
CA GLY A 294 -6.68 -16.02 14.90
C GLY A 294 -7.47 -16.32 16.19
N GLY A 295 -8.48 -15.50 16.51
CA GLY A 295 -9.18 -15.52 17.81
C GLY A 295 -10.58 -16.11 17.78
N ARG A 296 -11.45 -15.56 18.65
CA ARG A 296 -12.85 -16.01 18.85
C ARG A 296 -13.85 -15.51 17.79
N GLY A 297 -13.38 -14.86 16.73
CA GLY A 297 -14.23 -14.39 15.64
C GLY A 297 -14.73 -15.52 14.73
N PRO A 298 -15.77 -15.27 13.92
CA PRO A 298 -16.22 -16.21 12.91
C PRO A 298 -15.09 -16.50 11.93
N LYS A 299 -14.82 -17.78 11.66
CA LYS A 299 -13.76 -18.17 10.72
C LYS A 299 -14.12 -17.70 9.30
N PRO A 300 -13.17 -17.10 8.56
CA PRO A 300 -13.35 -16.81 7.15
C PRO A 300 -13.67 -18.09 6.35
N ARG A 301 -14.48 -17.96 5.31
CA ARG A 301 -14.82 -19.10 4.44
C ARG A 301 -13.61 -19.68 3.70
N HIS A 302 -12.63 -18.83 3.40
CA HIS A 302 -11.37 -19.17 2.75
C HIS A 302 -10.20 -18.69 3.59
N LYS A 303 -9.01 -19.25 3.38
CA LYS A 303 -7.79 -18.75 3.99
C LYS A 303 -7.53 -17.33 3.50
N VAL A 304 -7.46 -16.37 4.42
CA VAL A 304 -7.23 -14.96 4.13
C VAL A 304 -6.08 -14.45 4.99
N HIS A 305 -5.30 -13.51 4.47
CA HIS A 305 -4.24 -12.85 5.24
C HIS A 305 -4.78 -11.73 6.11
N ARG A 306 -5.94 -11.16 5.74
CA ARG A 306 -6.57 -10.04 6.45
C ARG A 306 -8.09 -10.05 6.28
N ARG A 307 -8.79 -9.37 7.19
CA ARG A 307 -10.21 -9.04 6.99
C ARG A 307 -10.33 -7.68 6.33
N ARG A 308 -11.26 -7.56 5.39
CA ARG A 308 -11.63 -6.27 4.80
C ARG A 308 -12.21 -5.35 5.86
N LEU A 309 -11.85 -4.05 5.86
CA LEU A 309 -12.29 -3.08 6.87
C LEU A 309 -13.81 -2.96 6.95
N ARG A 310 -14.53 -2.97 5.83
CA ARG A 310 -15.99 -2.99 5.82
C ARG A 310 -16.57 -4.11 6.69
N THR A 311 -15.95 -5.29 6.70
CA THR A 311 -16.38 -6.41 7.54
C THR A 311 -16.16 -6.13 9.02
N VAL A 312 -15.05 -5.51 9.36
CA VAL A 312 -14.72 -5.11 10.74
C VAL A 312 -15.69 -4.03 11.22
N ILE A 313 -15.87 -2.97 10.43
CA ILE A 313 -16.76 -1.85 10.73
C ILE A 313 -18.20 -2.37 10.92
N GLY A 314 -18.73 -3.09 9.93
CA GLY A 314 -20.12 -3.54 9.96
C GLY A 314 -20.45 -4.56 11.05
N ASN A 315 -19.48 -5.36 11.48
CA ASN A 315 -19.74 -6.46 12.42
C ASN A 315 -19.22 -6.24 13.86
N LEU A 316 -18.29 -5.31 14.03
CA LEU A 316 -17.70 -5.03 15.35
C LEU A 316 -17.95 -3.57 15.81
N ILE A 317 -17.87 -2.60 14.90
CA ILE A 317 -18.11 -1.19 15.26
C ILE A 317 -19.62 -0.89 15.23
N MET A 318 -20.30 -1.26 14.14
CA MET A 318 -21.74 -1.05 13.95
C MET A 318 -22.58 -2.19 14.56
N LEU A 319 -22.09 -2.82 15.62
CA LEU A 319 -22.77 -3.92 16.28
C LEU A 319 -24.03 -3.42 17.03
N ALA A 320 -25.19 -3.95 16.66
CA ALA A 320 -26.43 -3.63 17.33
C ALA A 320 -26.40 -4.05 18.80
N SER A 321 -26.62 -3.11 19.72
CA SER A 321 -26.60 -3.33 21.14
C SER A 321 -27.74 -2.57 21.83
N HIS A 322 -28.13 -3.05 23.00
CA HIS A 322 -29.08 -2.39 23.89
C HIS A 322 -28.36 -1.97 25.18
N ILE A 323 -28.40 -0.68 25.50
CA ILE A 323 -27.76 -0.16 26.71
C ILE A 323 -28.85 0.04 27.77
N THR A 324 -28.66 -0.58 28.92
CA THR A 324 -29.52 -0.41 30.11
C THR A 324 -28.70 0.16 31.27
N THR A 325 -29.30 1.09 32.00
CA THR A 325 -28.71 1.63 33.24
C THR A 325 -29.58 1.21 34.39
N HIS A 326 -29.03 0.43 35.32
CA HIS A 326 -29.71 0.00 36.52
C HIS A 326 -28.74 -0.06 37.69
N ALA A 327 -29.16 0.40 38.88
CA ALA A 327 -28.39 0.33 40.12
C ALA A 327 -26.93 0.86 39.99
N ARG A 328 -26.72 1.98 39.30
CA ARG A 328 -25.39 2.58 39.00
C ARG A 328 -24.51 1.75 38.09
N GLN A 329 -25.05 0.73 37.44
CA GLN A 329 -24.33 -0.07 36.42
C GLN A 329 -24.87 0.26 35.04
N VAL A 330 -23.97 0.28 34.06
CA VAL A 330 -24.30 0.38 32.63
C VAL A 330 -24.06 -0.99 32.04
N VAL A 331 -25.11 -1.60 31.52
CA VAL A 331 -25.03 -2.94 30.90
C VAL A 331 -25.28 -2.83 29.40
N MET A 332 -24.35 -3.34 28.60
CA MET A 332 -24.51 -3.47 27.16
C MET A 332 -24.97 -4.88 26.82
N GLY A 333 -26.20 -5.01 26.36
CA GLY A 333 -26.78 -6.27 25.91
C GLY A 333 -26.54 -6.47 24.41
N LEU A 334 -25.84 -7.53 24.04
CA LEU A 334 -25.61 -7.92 22.63
C LEU A 334 -26.61 -8.98 22.20
N GLY A 335 -27.06 -8.95 20.94
CA GLY A 335 -27.99 -9.95 20.41
C GLY A 335 -27.41 -11.37 20.49
N ARG A 336 -28.20 -12.33 21.09
CA ARG A 336 -27.76 -13.72 21.31
C ARG A 336 -27.38 -14.44 20.02
N SER A 337 -28.02 -14.12 18.90
CA SER A 337 -27.76 -14.70 17.58
C SER A 337 -26.59 -14.09 16.84
N ASN A 338 -26.00 -13.00 17.33
CA ASN A 338 -24.88 -12.37 16.64
C ASN A 338 -23.60 -13.19 16.81
N VAL A 339 -23.10 -13.72 15.72
CA VAL A 339 -21.89 -14.56 15.67
C VAL A 339 -20.60 -13.83 16.08
N TRP A 340 -20.59 -12.50 16.04
CA TRP A 340 -19.44 -11.65 16.41
C TRP A 340 -19.42 -11.26 17.89
N ARG A 341 -20.47 -11.55 18.65
CA ARG A 341 -20.59 -11.16 20.06
C ARG A 341 -19.39 -11.59 20.91
N HIS A 342 -18.86 -12.79 20.66
CA HIS A 342 -17.71 -13.32 21.41
C HIS A 342 -16.39 -12.62 21.03
N ALA A 343 -16.22 -12.25 19.76
CA ALA A 343 -15.09 -11.45 19.34
C ALA A 343 -15.13 -10.05 19.96
N PHE A 344 -16.30 -9.40 19.95
CA PHE A 344 -16.52 -8.10 20.57
C PHE A 344 -16.25 -8.14 22.08
N ALA A 345 -16.88 -9.08 22.81
CA ALA A 345 -16.71 -9.21 24.25
C ALA A 345 -15.24 -9.47 24.64
N SER A 346 -14.55 -10.32 23.88
CA SER A 346 -13.12 -10.59 24.09
C SER A 346 -12.26 -9.33 23.93
N LYS A 347 -12.60 -8.44 23.00
CA LYS A 347 -11.91 -7.16 22.80
C LYS A 347 -12.14 -6.19 23.94
N ILE A 348 -13.38 -6.03 24.39
CA ILE A 348 -13.69 -5.18 25.54
C ILE A 348 -12.93 -5.65 26.78
N VAL A 349 -12.91 -6.95 27.06
CA VAL A 349 -12.16 -7.51 28.18
C VAL A 349 -10.65 -7.25 28.05
N SER A 350 -10.10 -7.39 26.85
CA SER A 350 -8.67 -7.11 26.58
C SER A 350 -8.31 -5.64 26.81
N LEU A 351 -9.20 -4.71 26.46
CA LEU A 351 -8.95 -3.27 26.56
C LEU A 351 -9.12 -2.72 27.99
N TYR A 352 -10.08 -3.23 28.73
CA TYR A 352 -10.48 -2.67 30.03
C TYR A 352 -10.07 -3.52 31.24
N GLY A 353 -9.37 -4.65 31.04
CA GLY A 353 -9.15 -5.60 32.12
C GLY A 353 -10.43 -6.31 32.55
N HIS A 354 -10.40 -7.10 33.63
CA HIS A 354 -11.54 -7.91 34.06
C HIS A 354 -12.76 -7.06 34.41
N THR A 355 -13.53 -6.64 33.43
CA THR A 355 -14.92 -6.26 33.62
C THR A 355 -15.74 -7.55 33.66
N HIS A 356 -16.60 -7.74 34.68
CA HIS A 356 -17.52 -8.87 34.74
C HIS A 356 -18.43 -8.85 33.50
N VAL A 357 -18.22 -9.80 32.58
CA VAL A 357 -19.03 -10.05 31.38
C VAL A 357 -20.17 -10.99 31.74
#